data_8832c8c6956f6dbd5ae8936e51eb40de
#
_entry.id   8832c8c6956f6dbd5ae8936e51eb40de
#
_cell.length_a   1.000
_cell.length_b   1.000
_cell.length_c   1.000
_cell.angle_alpha   90.00
_cell.angle_beta   90.00
_cell.angle_gamma   90.00
#
_symmetry.space_group_name_H-M   'P 1'
#
loop_
_entity.id
_entity.type
_entity.pdbx_description
1 polymer ?
#
loop_
_entity_poly.entity_id
_entity_poly.type
_entity_poly.pdbx_seq_one_letter_code
_entity_poly.pdbx_strand_id
1 'polypeptide(L)'
;LYSERSQEVLEKSLNQVLEELRIPAPNEFEDLDLSPLDFKPHIAPHKFEGMVETARDLIRNGDMFQCVLSQRFSAEVTGNPFDFYRNLRVINPSNYLYFYDFGDYQIIGASPESLVSVKNGIVTTNPIAGTRPRGATDEEDKALATDLLSDEKETAEHRMLVDLGRNDIGRISETTSVQVTKYMEVELFRYVMHLTSVVKGRLLAELTAMDALKATLPAGTVSGAPKIRAMRRIYELETEKRGVYAGAIGYLSATGDMDLAI
;
A
#
# COMPACT_ATOMS: atom_id res chain seq x y z
N LEU A 1 18.44 17.25 -4.51
CA LEU A 1 18.82 18.30 -3.54
C LEU A 1 18.73 19.67 -4.21
N TYR A 2 17.50 20.10 -4.54
CA TYR A 2 17.28 21.50 -4.90
C TYR A 2 17.28 22.31 -3.59
N SER A 3 18.34 23.05 -3.35
CA SER A 3 18.40 24.04 -2.28
C SER A 3 18.88 25.36 -2.86
N GLU A 4 18.48 26.47 -2.26
CA GLU A 4 18.99 27.81 -2.55
C GLU A 4 20.48 27.99 -2.16
N ARG A 5 21.15 26.90 -1.79
CA ARG A 5 22.56 26.89 -1.42
C ARG A 5 23.43 27.02 -2.66
N SER A 6 24.59 27.65 -2.50
CA SER A 6 25.56 27.78 -3.57
C SER A 6 26.05 26.41 -4.06
N GLN A 7 26.42 26.32 -5.35
CA GLN A 7 26.93 25.10 -5.97
C GLN A 7 28.09 24.48 -5.15
N GLU A 8 28.97 25.29 -4.61
CA GLU A 8 30.10 24.85 -3.79
C GLU A 8 29.66 24.10 -2.52
N VAL A 9 28.60 24.59 -1.85
CA VAL A 9 28.03 23.93 -0.66
C VAL A 9 27.40 22.60 -1.02
N LEU A 10 26.73 22.52 -2.17
CA LEU A 10 26.11 21.27 -2.67
C LEU A 10 27.17 20.23 -3.05
N GLU A 11 28.23 20.65 -3.74
CA GLU A 11 29.36 19.78 -4.10
C GLU A 11 30.09 19.25 -2.85
N LYS A 12 30.29 20.09 -1.84
CA LYS A 12 30.86 19.65 -0.57
C LYS A 12 29.99 18.62 0.14
N SER A 13 28.68 18.86 0.20
CA SER A 13 27.74 17.91 0.80
C SER A 13 27.68 16.59 0.03
N LEU A 14 27.72 16.64 -1.30
CA LEU A 14 27.73 15.45 -2.14
C LEU A 14 29.02 14.63 -1.92
N ASN A 15 30.17 15.29 -1.88
CA ASN A 15 31.44 14.62 -1.64
C ASN A 15 31.51 13.99 -0.23
N GLN A 16 30.93 14.65 0.78
CA GLN A 16 30.80 14.05 2.11
C GLN A 16 29.99 12.76 2.09
N VAL A 17 28.81 12.77 1.45
CA VAL A 17 27.97 11.57 1.31
C VAL A 17 28.70 10.46 0.53
N LEU A 18 29.44 10.82 -0.53
CA LEU A 18 30.22 9.84 -1.29
C LEU A 18 31.32 9.20 -0.45
N GLU A 19 32.00 9.96 0.41
CA GLU A 19 32.99 9.39 1.35
C GLU A 19 32.35 8.48 2.39
N GLU A 20 31.19 8.88 2.95
CA GLU A 20 30.43 8.05 3.89
C GLU A 20 29.99 6.73 3.25
N LEU A 21 29.55 6.74 1.99
CA LEU A 21 29.16 5.54 1.23
C LEU A 21 30.33 4.60 0.91
N ARG A 22 31.59 5.09 0.95
CA ARG A 22 32.78 4.27 0.76
C ARG A 22 33.19 3.50 2.01
N ILE A 23 32.69 3.92 3.18
CA ILE A 23 32.96 3.20 4.43
C ILE A 23 32.22 1.87 4.39
N PRO A 24 32.90 0.73 4.51
CA PRO A 24 32.25 -0.56 4.55
C PRO A 24 31.22 -0.58 5.70
N ALA A 25 30.00 -1.01 5.40
CA ALA A 25 29.02 -1.22 6.44
C ALA A 25 29.56 -2.26 7.45
N PRO A 26 29.40 -2.07 8.76
CA PRO A 26 29.78 -3.06 9.73
C PRO A 26 29.04 -4.37 9.43
N ASN A 27 29.79 -5.47 9.34
CA ASN A 27 29.24 -6.81 9.08
C ASN A 27 28.63 -7.44 10.35
N GLU A 28 28.58 -6.73 11.44
CA GLU A 28 28.02 -7.21 12.70
C GLU A 28 26.49 -7.10 12.61
N PHE A 29 25.86 -8.25 12.35
CA PHE A 29 24.43 -8.43 12.55
C PHE A 29 24.25 -8.84 14.02
N GLU A 30 23.56 -8.05 14.78
CA GLU A 30 22.97 -8.59 15.99
C GLU A 30 21.81 -9.48 15.55
N ASP A 31 21.89 -10.77 15.91
CA ASP A 31 20.73 -11.64 15.78
C ASP A 31 19.61 -11.06 16.63
N LEU A 32 18.58 -10.52 15.99
CA LEU A 32 17.37 -10.15 16.69
C LEU A 32 16.81 -11.39 17.37
N ASP A 33 16.72 -11.37 18.68
CA ASP A 33 15.95 -12.36 19.40
C ASP A 33 14.48 -12.17 19.05
N LEU A 34 14.03 -12.91 18.04
CA LEU A 34 12.64 -13.02 17.63
C LEU A 34 11.92 -14.13 18.42
N SER A 35 12.31 -14.36 19.68
CA SER A 35 11.50 -15.13 20.66
C SER A 35 10.06 -14.72 20.52
N PRO A 36 9.07 -15.62 20.72
CA PRO A 36 7.67 -15.29 20.45
C PRO A 36 7.28 -14.00 21.17
N LEU A 37 7.09 -12.94 20.38
CA LEU A 37 6.67 -11.65 20.86
C LEU A 37 5.24 -11.75 21.39
N ASP A 38 4.99 -11.22 22.58
CA ASP A 38 3.66 -11.13 23.18
C ASP A 38 2.89 -9.95 22.57
N PHE A 39 2.27 -10.18 21.40
CA PHE A 39 1.44 -9.19 20.73
C PHE A 39 0.11 -8.98 21.48
N LYS A 40 -0.08 -7.79 22.01
CA LYS A 40 -1.31 -7.40 22.70
C LYS A 40 -2.22 -6.60 21.76
N PRO A 41 -3.45 -7.08 21.51
CA PRO A 41 -4.43 -6.31 20.75
C PRO A 41 -4.91 -5.10 21.57
N HIS A 42 -5.09 -3.96 20.90
CA HIS A 42 -5.64 -2.75 21.54
C HIS A 42 -7.16 -2.84 21.73
N ILE A 43 -7.83 -3.64 20.92
CA ILE A 43 -9.27 -3.87 21.01
C ILE A 43 -9.48 -5.32 21.47
N ALA A 44 -10.27 -5.52 22.51
CA ALA A 44 -10.59 -6.87 22.97
C ALA A 44 -11.32 -7.65 21.86
N PRO A 45 -11.05 -8.97 21.67
CA PRO A 45 -11.60 -9.77 20.57
C PRO A 45 -13.11 -9.62 20.39
N HIS A 46 -13.88 -9.76 21.47
CA HIS A 46 -15.35 -9.66 21.43
C HIS A 46 -15.86 -8.27 20.97
N LYS A 47 -15.09 -7.19 21.24
CA LYS A 47 -15.44 -5.84 20.78
C LYS A 47 -15.17 -5.72 19.28
N PHE A 48 -14.04 -6.24 18.80
CA PHE A 48 -13.72 -6.25 17.37
C PHE A 48 -14.74 -7.08 16.59
N GLU A 49 -15.11 -8.26 17.08
CA GLU A 49 -16.18 -9.08 16.51
C GLU A 49 -17.50 -8.33 16.44
N GLY A 50 -17.88 -7.59 17.51
CA GLY A 50 -19.07 -6.74 17.51
C GLY A 50 -19.03 -5.62 16.46
N MET A 51 -17.86 -5.02 16.21
CA MET A 51 -17.68 -4.05 15.13
C MET A 51 -17.89 -4.70 13.75
N VAL A 52 -17.37 -5.91 13.55
CA VAL A 52 -17.53 -6.67 12.31
C VAL A 52 -19.01 -7.02 12.07
N GLU A 53 -19.73 -7.50 13.08
CA GLU A 53 -21.17 -7.80 12.94
C GLU A 53 -21.97 -6.53 12.63
N THR A 54 -21.67 -5.40 13.26
CA THR A 54 -22.31 -4.11 12.94
C THR A 54 -22.05 -3.71 11.48
N ALA A 55 -20.80 -3.85 11.00
CA ALA A 55 -20.48 -3.56 9.61
C ALA A 55 -21.22 -4.49 8.63
N ARG A 56 -21.33 -5.79 8.96
CA ARG A 56 -22.10 -6.76 8.17
C ARG A 56 -23.58 -6.39 8.07
N ASP A 57 -24.19 -5.95 9.16
CA ASP A 57 -25.59 -5.51 9.16
C ASP A 57 -25.78 -4.24 8.33
N LEU A 58 -24.85 -3.29 8.38
CA LEU A 58 -24.87 -2.12 7.52
C LEU A 58 -24.77 -2.50 6.03
N ILE A 59 -23.92 -3.47 5.69
CA ILE A 59 -23.80 -3.99 4.32
C ILE A 59 -25.11 -4.67 3.89
N ARG A 60 -25.70 -5.53 4.72
CA ARG A 60 -27.00 -6.19 4.43
C ARG A 60 -28.14 -5.20 4.22
N ASN A 61 -28.10 -4.08 4.92
CA ASN A 61 -29.06 -2.99 4.80
C ASN A 61 -28.79 -2.05 3.60
N GLY A 62 -27.77 -2.34 2.79
CA GLY A 62 -27.45 -1.57 1.59
C GLY A 62 -26.73 -0.24 1.86
N ASP A 63 -26.13 -0.06 3.03
CA ASP A 63 -25.42 1.16 3.40
C ASP A 63 -24.08 1.29 2.67
N MET A 64 -23.40 0.17 2.42
CA MET A 64 -22.13 0.07 1.70
C MET A 64 -21.94 -1.37 1.17
N PHE A 65 -20.95 -1.56 0.29
CA PHE A 65 -20.62 -2.88 -0.27
C PHE A 65 -19.47 -3.55 0.48
N GLN A 66 -18.50 -2.78 0.93
CA GLN A 66 -17.32 -3.25 1.64
C GLN A 66 -16.90 -2.25 2.72
N CYS A 67 -16.42 -2.80 3.85
CA CYS A 67 -15.82 -2.02 4.93
C CYS A 67 -14.63 -2.79 5.51
N VAL A 68 -13.46 -2.17 5.50
CA VAL A 68 -12.23 -2.76 6.02
C VAL A 68 -11.95 -2.18 7.41
N LEU A 69 -12.29 -2.94 8.45
CA LEU A 69 -12.01 -2.60 9.84
C LEU A 69 -10.60 -3.03 10.23
N SER A 70 -9.98 -2.27 11.12
CA SER A 70 -8.63 -2.55 11.60
C SER A 70 -8.52 -2.54 13.12
N GLN A 71 -7.47 -3.18 13.62
CA GLN A 71 -7.03 -3.02 15.00
C GLN A 71 -5.51 -3.01 15.05
N ARG A 72 -4.97 -2.38 16.09
CA ARG A 72 -3.55 -2.34 16.38
C ARG A 72 -3.16 -3.46 17.34
N PHE A 73 -1.97 -4.01 17.10
CA PHE A 73 -1.28 -4.87 18.05
C PHE A 73 0.02 -4.20 18.46
N SER A 74 0.40 -4.37 19.73
CA SER A 74 1.67 -3.87 20.25
C SER A 74 2.43 -4.98 20.94
N ALA A 75 3.75 -4.96 20.79
CA ALA A 75 4.68 -5.83 21.53
C ALA A 75 5.91 -5.01 21.94
N GLU A 76 6.52 -5.38 23.06
CA GLU A 76 7.83 -4.86 23.42
C GLU A 76 8.91 -5.59 22.62
N VAL A 77 9.75 -4.85 21.94
CA VAL A 77 10.83 -5.37 21.10
C VAL A 77 12.14 -4.77 21.58
N THR A 78 13.16 -5.60 21.72
CA THR A 78 14.54 -5.17 22.00
C THR A 78 15.39 -5.36 20.75
N GLY A 79 16.42 -4.55 20.58
CA GLY A 79 17.34 -4.63 19.46
C GLY A 79 17.23 -3.44 18.49
N ASN A 80 18.00 -3.50 17.41
CA ASN A 80 18.06 -2.43 16.43
C ASN A 80 16.91 -2.57 15.41
N PRO A 81 16.02 -1.58 15.27
CA PRO A 81 14.94 -1.61 14.29
C PRO A 81 15.40 -1.81 12.84
N PHE A 82 16.62 -1.39 12.51
CA PHE A 82 17.18 -1.60 11.17
C PHE A 82 17.48 -3.08 10.88
N ASP A 83 17.85 -3.87 11.89
CA ASP A 83 18.03 -5.32 11.73
C ASP A 83 16.70 -6.04 11.50
N PHE A 84 15.61 -5.55 12.09
CA PHE A 84 14.27 -6.00 11.75
C PHE A 84 13.96 -5.77 10.26
N TYR A 85 14.25 -4.56 9.74
CA TYR A 85 14.08 -4.25 8.32
C TYR A 85 14.93 -5.16 7.42
N ARG A 86 16.18 -5.43 7.80
CA ARG A 86 17.07 -6.32 7.04
C ARG A 86 16.52 -7.73 6.93
N ASN A 87 15.96 -8.27 8.03
CA ASN A 87 15.30 -9.58 8.04
C ASN A 87 14.01 -9.55 7.20
N LEU A 88 13.18 -8.51 7.34
CA LEU A 88 11.96 -8.34 6.57
C LEU A 88 12.23 -8.37 5.06
N ARG A 89 13.30 -7.73 4.59
CA ARG A 89 13.73 -7.75 3.18
C ARG A 89 13.97 -9.15 2.63
N VAL A 90 14.51 -10.03 3.45
CA VAL A 90 14.84 -11.40 3.05
C VAL A 90 13.60 -12.29 3.08
N ILE A 91 12.80 -12.16 4.13
CA ILE A 91 11.65 -13.03 4.35
C ILE A 91 10.47 -12.63 3.43
N ASN A 92 10.21 -11.36 3.31
CA ASN A 92 9.08 -10.83 2.53
C ASN A 92 9.53 -9.76 1.52
N PRO A 93 10.24 -10.14 0.45
CA PRO A 93 10.62 -9.21 -0.59
C PRO A 93 9.36 -8.66 -1.27
N SER A 94 9.29 -7.34 -1.37
CA SER A 94 8.16 -6.61 -1.94
C SER A 94 8.66 -5.48 -2.83
N ASN A 95 7.81 -4.98 -3.71
CA ASN A 95 8.14 -3.85 -4.60
C ASN A 95 8.42 -2.56 -3.82
N TYR A 96 7.80 -2.42 -2.64
CA TYR A 96 7.96 -1.27 -1.77
C TYR A 96 8.45 -1.73 -0.41
N LEU A 97 9.77 -1.69 -0.24
CA LEU A 97 10.45 -1.95 1.03
C LEU A 97 10.95 -0.62 1.56
N TYR A 98 10.66 -0.32 2.81
CA TYR A 98 11.01 0.96 3.38
C TYR A 98 11.43 0.89 4.84
N PHE A 99 12.36 1.78 5.18
CA PHE A 99 12.80 2.10 6.53
C PHE A 99 12.93 3.62 6.63
N TYR A 100 12.08 4.23 7.44
CA TYR A 100 12.12 5.66 7.72
C TYR A 100 12.48 5.88 9.18
N ASP A 101 13.54 6.63 9.41
CA ASP A 101 13.97 7.05 10.74
C ASP A 101 13.63 8.52 10.94
N PHE A 102 12.75 8.80 11.89
CA PHE A 102 12.34 10.14 12.28
C PHE A 102 13.00 10.60 13.59
N GLY A 103 13.98 9.83 14.09
CA GLY A 103 14.67 10.07 15.36
C GLY A 103 13.92 9.44 16.55
N ASP A 104 12.75 9.96 16.87
CA ASP A 104 11.94 9.48 18.02
C ASP A 104 11.22 8.16 17.74
N TYR A 105 10.99 7.84 16.48
CA TYR A 105 10.34 6.60 16.03
C TYR A 105 10.76 6.23 14.62
N GLN A 106 10.63 4.95 14.28
CA GLN A 106 10.89 4.43 12.94
C GLN A 106 9.61 3.84 12.33
N ILE A 107 9.52 3.91 11.00
CA ILE A 107 8.47 3.23 10.23
C ILE A 107 9.15 2.21 9.32
N ILE A 108 8.78 0.94 9.49
CA ILE A 108 9.36 -0.18 8.77
C ILE A 108 8.24 -0.94 8.07
N GLY A 109 8.44 -1.30 6.81
CA GLY A 109 7.44 -2.08 6.12
C GLY A 109 7.88 -2.67 4.79
N ALA A 110 7.02 -3.56 4.33
CA ALA A 110 7.05 -4.20 3.02
C ALA A 110 5.64 -4.17 2.45
N SER A 111 5.37 -3.31 1.47
CA SER A 111 4.05 -3.22 0.83
C SER A 111 4.09 -3.84 -0.56
N PRO A 112 3.16 -4.72 -0.90
CA PRO A 112 3.04 -5.27 -2.24
C PRO A 112 2.25 -4.34 -3.18
N GLU A 113 1.53 -3.34 -2.65
CA GLU A 113 0.48 -2.64 -3.36
C GLU A 113 0.81 -1.16 -3.57
N SER A 114 0.79 -0.74 -4.84
CA SER A 114 0.88 0.67 -5.22
C SER A 114 -0.44 1.37 -4.94
N LEU A 115 -0.41 2.49 -4.23
CA LEU A 115 -1.56 3.37 -4.07
C LEU A 115 -1.81 4.16 -5.35
N VAL A 116 -0.82 4.92 -5.77
CA VAL A 116 -0.88 5.77 -6.95
C VAL A 116 0.51 6.17 -7.42
N SER A 117 0.70 6.23 -8.71
CA SER A 117 1.89 6.83 -9.31
C SER A 117 1.51 7.93 -10.30
N VAL A 118 2.38 8.94 -10.43
CA VAL A 118 2.32 9.96 -11.48
C VAL A 118 3.66 10.00 -12.18
N LYS A 119 3.65 9.79 -13.49
CA LYS A 119 4.86 9.82 -14.30
C LYS A 119 4.59 10.55 -15.63
N ASN A 120 5.33 11.62 -15.87
CA ASN A 120 5.14 12.45 -17.07
C ASN A 120 3.67 12.89 -17.25
N GLY A 121 2.99 13.28 -16.18
CA GLY A 121 1.59 13.69 -16.19
C GLY A 121 0.56 12.57 -16.39
N ILE A 122 0.98 11.31 -16.40
CA ILE A 122 0.07 10.16 -16.40
C ILE A 122 -0.08 9.64 -14.96
N VAL A 123 -1.30 9.71 -14.45
CA VAL A 123 -1.66 9.11 -13.17
C VAL A 123 -2.07 7.66 -13.37
N THR A 124 -1.59 6.78 -12.50
CA THR A 124 -1.83 5.34 -12.59
C THR A 124 -2.20 4.79 -11.21
N THR A 125 -3.18 3.90 -11.17
CA THR A 125 -3.46 3.04 -10.01
C THR A 125 -3.55 1.59 -10.47
N ASN A 126 -3.15 0.67 -9.60
CA ASN A 126 -3.04 -0.75 -9.91
C ASN A 126 -3.91 -1.57 -8.94
N PRO A 127 -5.23 -1.65 -9.16
CA PRO A 127 -6.09 -2.49 -8.34
C PRO A 127 -5.62 -3.94 -8.32
N ILE A 128 -5.46 -4.50 -7.12
CA ILE A 128 -5.10 -5.89 -6.87
C ILE A 128 -6.17 -6.49 -5.96
N ALA A 129 -6.72 -7.63 -6.35
CA ALA A 129 -7.65 -8.41 -5.53
C ALA A 129 -7.62 -9.88 -5.95
N GLY A 130 -8.22 -10.72 -5.13
CA GLY A 130 -8.23 -12.15 -5.38
C GLY A 130 -6.86 -12.78 -5.16
N THR A 131 -6.83 -13.93 -4.49
CA THR A 131 -5.57 -14.58 -4.16
C THR A 131 -5.70 -16.09 -4.28
N ARG A 132 -4.70 -16.72 -4.91
CA ARG A 132 -4.45 -18.16 -4.83
C ARG A 132 -2.99 -18.41 -4.52
N PRO A 133 -2.65 -19.50 -3.82
CA PRO A 133 -1.26 -19.89 -3.67
C PRO A 133 -0.66 -20.28 -5.02
N ARG A 134 0.66 -20.28 -5.11
CA ARG A 134 1.37 -20.84 -6.25
C ARG A 134 1.26 -22.37 -6.23
N GLY A 135 1.11 -22.97 -7.39
CA GLY A 135 1.22 -24.41 -7.59
C GLY A 135 2.70 -24.89 -7.50
N ALA A 136 2.89 -26.17 -7.36
CA ALA A 136 4.21 -26.80 -7.43
C ALA A 136 4.69 -26.97 -8.89
N THR A 137 3.77 -26.92 -9.87
CA THR A 137 4.04 -27.03 -11.30
C THR A 137 3.34 -25.94 -12.09
N ASP A 138 3.76 -25.71 -13.34
CA ASP A 138 3.11 -24.75 -14.24
C ASP A 138 1.66 -25.16 -14.58
N GLU A 139 1.36 -26.45 -14.60
CA GLU A 139 0.01 -26.99 -14.82
C GLU A 139 -0.90 -26.65 -13.63
N GLU A 140 -0.42 -26.81 -12.41
CA GLU A 140 -1.12 -26.42 -11.19
C GLU A 140 -1.34 -24.89 -11.13
N ASP A 141 -0.34 -24.10 -11.49
CA ASP A 141 -0.50 -22.63 -11.59
C ASP A 141 -1.61 -22.26 -12.57
N LYS A 142 -1.66 -22.87 -13.73
CA LYS A 142 -2.73 -22.64 -14.72
C LYS A 142 -4.11 -23.05 -14.21
N ALA A 143 -4.20 -24.16 -13.49
CA ALA A 143 -5.45 -24.61 -12.89
C ALA A 143 -5.93 -23.64 -11.82
N LEU A 144 -5.04 -23.17 -10.92
CA LEU A 144 -5.33 -22.19 -9.88
C LEU A 144 -5.70 -20.81 -10.47
N ALA A 145 -5.03 -20.40 -11.54
CA ALA A 145 -5.38 -19.17 -12.26
C ALA A 145 -6.79 -19.24 -12.88
N THR A 146 -7.14 -20.39 -13.45
CA THR A 146 -8.48 -20.62 -13.99
C THR A 146 -9.54 -20.62 -12.90
N ASP A 147 -9.26 -21.27 -11.78
CA ASP A 147 -10.15 -21.26 -10.60
C ASP A 147 -10.35 -19.83 -10.08
N LEU A 148 -9.28 -19.05 -9.94
CA LEU A 148 -9.35 -17.65 -9.51
C LEU A 148 -10.22 -16.78 -10.44
N LEU A 149 -10.07 -16.93 -11.75
CA LEU A 149 -10.83 -16.19 -12.75
C LEU A 149 -12.33 -16.63 -12.80
N SER A 150 -12.64 -17.85 -12.38
CA SER A 150 -14.01 -18.37 -12.32
C SER A 150 -14.71 -18.08 -10.99
N ASP A 151 -14.01 -17.61 -9.98
CA ASP A 151 -14.57 -17.27 -8.68
C ASP A 151 -15.36 -15.95 -8.77
N GLU A 152 -16.68 -16.06 -8.69
CA GLU A 152 -17.59 -14.91 -8.81
C GLU A 152 -17.35 -13.85 -7.72
N LYS A 153 -16.99 -14.25 -6.50
CA LYS A 153 -16.73 -13.35 -5.39
C LYS A 153 -15.45 -12.54 -5.66
N GLU A 154 -14.36 -13.23 -5.99
CA GLU A 154 -13.06 -12.60 -6.24
C GLU A 154 -13.11 -11.66 -7.45
N THR A 155 -13.76 -12.06 -8.52
CA THR A 155 -13.92 -11.23 -9.72
C THR A 155 -14.89 -10.05 -9.50
N ALA A 156 -15.93 -10.20 -8.66
CA ALA A 156 -16.83 -9.09 -8.30
C ALA A 156 -16.10 -8.06 -7.42
N GLU A 157 -15.30 -8.51 -6.45
CA GLU A 157 -14.48 -7.63 -5.63
C GLU A 157 -13.46 -6.87 -6.49
N HIS A 158 -12.77 -7.55 -7.38
CA HIS A 158 -11.81 -6.93 -8.28
C HIS A 158 -12.47 -5.87 -9.19
N ARG A 159 -13.63 -6.16 -9.77
CA ARG A 159 -14.41 -5.17 -10.55
C ARG A 159 -14.74 -3.92 -9.73
N MET A 160 -15.16 -4.10 -8.49
CA MET A 160 -15.46 -3.00 -7.57
C MET A 160 -14.23 -2.13 -7.32
N LEU A 161 -13.04 -2.73 -7.11
CA LEU A 161 -11.79 -1.98 -6.91
C LEU A 161 -11.32 -1.26 -8.18
N VAL A 162 -11.51 -1.86 -9.36
CA VAL A 162 -11.24 -1.19 -10.65
C VAL A 162 -12.15 0.03 -10.84
N ASP A 163 -13.44 -0.12 -10.56
CA ASP A 163 -14.39 1.01 -10.66
C ASP A 163 -14.08 2.11 -9.64
N LEU A 164 -13.65 1.74 -8.44
CA LEU A 164 -13.18 2.68 -7.43
C LEU A 164 -11.95 3.45 -7.93
N GLY A 165 -10.95 2.76 -8.48
CA GLY A 165 -9.76 3.39 -9.06
C GLY A 165 -10.09 4.31 -10.24
N ARG A 166 -11.00 3.89 -11.13
CA ARG A 166 -11.51 4.74 -12.22
C ARG A 166 -12.20 6.00 -11.70
N ASN A 167 -12.98 5.90 -10.65
CA ASN A 167 -13.65 7.03 -10.02
C ASN A 167 -12.65 7.98 -9.35
N ASP A 168 -11.65 7.44 -8.64
CA ASP A 168 -10.64 8.23 -7.95
C ASP A 168 -9.81 9.08 -8.92
N ILE A 169 -9.22 8.47 -9.94
CA ILE A 169 -8.42 9.20 -10.93
C ILE A 169 -9.26 9.96 -11.95
N GLY A 170 -10.52 9.59 -12.15
CA GLY A 170 -11.44 10.32 -13.04
C GLY A 170 -11.71 11.75 -12.59
N ARG A 171 -11.64 12.01 -11.28
CA ARG A 171 -11.83 13.36 -10.70
C ARG A 171 -10.69 14.32 -10.99
N ILE A 172 -9.53 13.82 -11.35
CA ILE A 172 -8.29 14.60 -11.52
C ILE A 172 -7.69 14.45 -12.91
N SER A 173 -8.36 13.71 -13.79
CA SER A 173 -7.87 13.44 -15.14
C SER A 173 -8.68 14.19 -16.19
N GLU A 174 -8.02 14.46 -17.32
CA GLU A 174 -8.69 15.01 -18.51
C GLU A 174 -9.88 14.14 -18.91
N THR A 175 -10.95 14.77 -19.35
CA THR A 175 -12.15 14.09 -19.82
C THR A 175 -11.78 13.06 -20.90
N THR A 176 -12.31 11.85 -20.82
CA THR A 176 -12.06 10.72 -21.73
C THR A 176 -10.66 10.11 -21.70
N SER A 177 -9.72 10.64 -20.90
CA SER A 177 -8.36 10.07 -20.80
C SER A 177 -8.27 8.84 -19.93
N VAL A 178 -9.25 8.60 -19.06
CA VAL A 178 -9.23 7.46 -18.12
C VAL A 178 -9.49 6.15 -18.87
N GLN A 179 -8.54 5.26 -18.80
CA GLN A 179 -8.55 3.97 -19.48
C GLN A 179 -8.12 2.85 -18.54
N VAL A 180 -8.75 1.70 -18.68
CA VAL A 180 -8.28 0.44 -18.09
C VAL A 180 -7.40 -0.23 -19.15
N THR A 181 -6.09 -0.08 -19.02
CA THR A 181 -5.12 -0.57 -20.01
C THR A 181 -4.77 -2.05 -19.82
N LYS A 182 -5.04 -2.58 -18.63
CA LYS A 182 -4.92 -3.97 -18.25
C LYS A 182 -6.09 -4.31 -17.35
N TYR A 183 -6.82 -5.38 -17.63
CA TYR A 183 -8.04 -5.69 -16.89
C TYR A 183 -8.11 -7.15 -16.47
N MET A 184 -8.15 -7.38 -15.15
CA MET A 184 -8.39 -8.68 -14.54
C MET A 184 -7.45 -9.79 -15.06
N GLU A 185 -6.15 -9.45 -15.15
CA GLU A 185 -5.12 -10.42 -15.51
C GLU A 185 -4.56 -11.10 -14.27
N VAL A 186 -4.25 -12.39 -14.38
CA VAL A 186 -3.57 -13.12 -13.32
C VAL A 186 -2.07 -12.82 -13.38
N GLU A 187 -1.52 -12.25 -12.30
CA GLU A 187 -0.09 -12.07 -12.13
C GLU A 187 0.47 -13.04 -11.09
N LEU A 188 1.58 -13.67 -11.45
CA LEU A 188 2.29 -14.62 -10.59
C LEU A 188 3.35 -13.88 -9.76
N PHE A 189 3.20 -13.95 -8.44
CA PHE A 189 4.19 -13.49 -7.47
C PHE A 189 4.97 -14.70 -6.90
N ARG A 190 5.92 -14.45 -6.02
CA ARG A 190 6.77 -15.53 -5.50
C ARG A 190 5.99 -16.67 -4.82
N TYR A 191 4.97 -16.33 -4.03
CA TYR A 191 4.23 -17.30 -3.21
C TYR A 191 2.74 -17.38 -3.53
N VAL A 192 2.24 -16.40 -4.24
CA VAL A 192 0.81 -16.25 -4.54
C VAL A 192 0.62 -15.74 -5.96
N MET A 193 -0.62 -15.83 -6.46
CA MET A 193 -1.07 -15.13 -7.66
C MET A 193 -2.26 -14.24 -7.31
N HIS A 194 -2.39 -13.14 -8.02
CA HIS A 194 -3.46 -12.17 -7.83
C HIS A 194 -4.11 -11.79 -9.16
N LEU A 195 -5.37 -11.33 -9.08
CA LEU A 195 -6.00 -10.55 -10.14
C LEU A 195 -5.46 -9.13 -10.10
N THR A 196 -4.96 -8.64 -11.22
CA THR A 196 -4.41 -7.28 -11.34
C THR A 196 -5.07 -6.53 -12.47
N SER A 197 -5.20 -5.23 -12.30
CA SER A 197 -5.64 -4.30 -13.33
C SER A 197 -4.79 -3.03 -13.31
N VAL A 198 -4.80 -2.30 -14.42
CA VAL A 198 -4.09 -1.01 -14.53
C VAL A 198 -5.08 0.03 -15.04
N VAL A 199 -5.33 1.05 -14.23
CA VAL A 199 -6.16 2.19 -14.58
C VAL A 199 -5.25 3.41 -14.73
N LYS A 200 -5.34 4.11 -15.87
CA LYS A 200 -4.53 5.28 -16.18
C LYS A 200 -5.39 6.45 -16.60
N GLY A 201 -4.92 7.67 -16.32
CA GLY A 201 -5.52 8.90 -16.81
C GLY A 201 -4.46 9.97 -16.99
N ARG A 202 -4.70 10.95 -17.85
CA ARG A 202 -3.85 12.13 -17.98
C ARG A 202 -4.27 13.15 -16.93
N LEU A 203 -3.36 13.51 -16.04
CA LEU A 203 -3.60 14.52 -15.00
C LEU A 203 -3.97 15.85 -15.66
N LEU A 204 -4.98 16.54 -15.09
CA LEU A 204 -5.34 17.90 -15.50
C LEU A 204 -4.13 18.83 -15.34
N ALA A 205 -3.94 19.75 -16.28
CA ALA A 205 -2.74 20.59 -16.34
C ALA A 205 -2.53 21.50 -15.12
N GLU A 206 -3.62 21.88 -14.47
CA GLU A 206 -3.63 22.70 -13.24
C GLU A 206 -3.39 21.91 -11.95
N LEU A 207 -3.38 20.56 -12.02
CA LEU A 207 -3.20 19.68 -10.86
C LEU A 207 -1.78 19.13 -10.78
N THR A 208 -1.41 18.74 -9.59
CA THR A 208 -0.10 18.20 -9.25
C THR A 208 -0.19 16.73 -8.81
N ALA A 209 0.95 16.05 -8.70
CA ALA A 209 1.00 14.72 -8.12
C ALA A 209 0.42 14.66 -6.69
N MET A 210 0.55 15.75 -5.92
CA MET A 210 -0.06 15.83 -4.59
C MET A 210 -1.59 15.83 -4.63
N ASP A 211 -2.19 16.35 -5.69
CA ASP A 211 -3.66 16.28 -5.88
C ASP A 211 -4.09 14.87 -6.28
N ALA A 212 -3.22 14.13 -7.02
CA ALA A 212 -3.43 12.72 -7.26
C ALA A 212 -3.42 11.89 -5.95
N LEU A 213 -2.48 12.15 -5.05
CA LEU A 213 -2.48 11.53 -3.72
C LEU A 213 -3.78 11.84 -2.96
N LYS A 214 -4.20 13.10 -2.87
CA LYS A 214 -5.44 13.50 -2.17
C LYS A 214 -6.70 12.84 -2.75
N ALA A 215 -6.73 12.60 -4.06
CA ALA A 215 -7.85 11.97 -4.74
C ALA A 215 -7.95 10.47 -4.48
N THR A 216 -6.81 9.79 -4.30
CA THR A 216 -6.72 8.34 -4.17
C THR A 216 -6.68 7.85 -2.73
N LEU A 217 -6.15 8.65 -1.79
CA LEU A 217 -6.02 8.29 -0.38
C LEU A 217 -7.37 8.36 0.37
N PRO A 218 -7.66 7.41 1.26
CA PRO A 218 -7.00 6.11 1.43
C PRO A 218 -7.32 5.14 0.29
N ALA A 219 -6.49 4.09 0.15
CA ALA A 219 -6.79 3.03 -0.81
C ALA A 219 -8.12 2.32 -0.51
N GLY A 220 -8.78 1.83 -1.56
CA GLY A 220 -10.03 1.07 -1.43
C GLY A 220 -9.86 -0.22 -0.62
N THR A 221 -8.73 -0.89 -0.81
CA THR A 221 -8.35 -2.15 -0.15
C THR A 221 -8.17 -2.02 1.36
N VAL A 222 -7.98 -0.82 1.89
CA VAL A 222 -7.87 -0.55 3.34
C VAL A 222 -8.99 0.33 3.88
N SER A 223 -9.97 0.70 3.04
CA SER A 223 -11.14 1.50 3.44
C SER A 223 -12.46 0.80 3.11
N GLY A 224 -12.83 0.74 1.86
CA GLY A 224 -14.05 0.07 1.40
C GLY A 224 -14.76 0.84 0.30
N ALA A 225 -15.96 0.39 -0.05
CA ALA A 225 -16.75 0.92 -1.15
C ALA A 225 -18.23 1.10 -0.75
N PRO A 226 -18.89 2.22 -1.10
CA PRO A 226 -18.32 3.47 -1.62
C PRO A 226 -17.36 4.13 -0.61
N LYS A 227 -16.21 4.62 -1.08
CA LYS A 227 -15.08 5.06 -0.23
C LYS A 227 -15.50 6.00 0.90
N ILE A 228 -16.15 7.11 0.59
CA ILE A 228 -16.54 8.13 1.58
C ILE A 228 -17.50 7.56 2.62
N ARG A 229 -18.43 6.69 2.19
CA ARG A 229 -19.38 6.05 3.11
C ARG A 229 -18.68 5.06 4.03
N ALA A 230 -17.81 4.22 3.48
CA ALA A 230 -17.01 3.27 4.26
C ALA A 230 -16.12 3.99 5.29
N MET A 231 -15.40 5.05 4.88
CA MET A 231 -14.58 5.86 5.79
C MET A 231 -15.38 6.44 6.96
N ARG A 232 -16.60 6.91 6.70
CA ARG A 232 -17.48 7.43 7.76
C ARG A 232 -17.85 6.34 8.75
N ARG A 233 -18.18 5.12 8.27
CA ARG A 233 -18.51 3.99 9.13
C ARG A 233 -17.30 3.48 9.92
N ILE A 234 -16.13 3.44 9.29
CA ILE A 234 -14.87 3.14 9.96
C ILE A 234 -14.63 4.12 11.13
N TYR A 235 -14.80 5.42 10.88
CA TYR A 235 -14.64 6.45 11.92
C TYR A 235 -15.65 6.29 13.08
N GLU A 236 -16.87 5.83 12.80
CA GLU A 236 -17.91 5.59 13.81
C GLU A 236 -17.65 4.28 14.63
N LEU A 237 -17.01 3.28 14.00
CA LEU A 237 -16.81 1.95 14.60
C LEU A 237 -15.46 1.81 15.27
N GLU A 238 -14.38 2.32 14.68
CA GLU A 238 -13.03 2.22 15.26
C GLU A 238 -12.88 3.21 16.43
N THR A 239 -12.35 2.71 17.52
CA THR A 239 -12.17 3.48 18.77
C THR A 239 -10.85 4.26 18.79
N GLU A 240 -9.92 3.93 17.88
CA GLU A 240 -8.60 4.53 17.81
C GLU A 240 -8.31 5.07 16.40
N LYS A 241 -7.48 6.09 16.32
CA LYS A 241 -6.96 6.58 15.04
C LYS A 241 -5.95 5.60 14.46
N ARG A 242 -6.02 5.40 13.15
CA ARG A 242 -5.14 4.47 12.42
C ARG A 242 -3.66 4.88 12.42
N GLY A 243 -3.36 6.16 12.61
CA GLY A 243 -1.99 6.68 12.52
C GLY A 243 -1.44 6.49 11.12
N VAL A 244 -0.31 5.79 11.00
CA VAL A 244 0.35 5.52 9.70
C VAL A 244 -0.33 4.43 8.88
N TYR A 245 -1.13 3.56 9.52
CA TYR A 245 -1.85 2.49 8.82
C TYR A 245 -2.87 3.07 7.83
N ALA A 246 -2.97 2.46 6.65
CA ALA A 246 -3.80 2.93 5.53
C ALA A 246 -3.40 4.32 4.99
N GLY A 247 -2.18 4.74 5.25
CA GLY A 247 -1.55 5.94 4.71
C GLY A 247 -0.94 5.72 3.34
N ALA A 248 0.06 6.52 3.02
CA ALA A 248 0.83 6.40 1.80
C ALA A 248 2.30 6.60 2.08
N ILE A 249 3.15 5.81 1.43
CA ILE A 249 4.60 5.87 1.60
C ILE A 249 5.29 5.76 0.23
N GLY A 250 6.34 6.56 0.02
CA GLY A 250 7.08 6.57 -1.22
C GLY A 250 7.80 7.89 -1.45
N TYR A 251 7.84 8.38 -2.69
CA TYR A 251 8.55 9.60 -3.02
C TYR A 251 7.77 10.51 -3.97
N LEU A 252 8.06 11.79 -3.87
CA LEU A 252 7.72 12.84 -4.82
C LEU A 252 9.03 13.45 -5.32
N SER A 253 9.27 13.38 -6.61
CA SER A 253 10.48 13.91 -7.23
C SER A 253 10.38 15.41 -7.49
N ALA A 254 11.52 16.05 -7.70
CA ALA A 254 11.59 17.46 -8.08
C ALA A 254 11.00 17.74 -9.48
N THR A 255 10.87 16.70 -10.32
CA THR A 255 10.26 16.80 -11.66
C THR A 255 8.73 16.71 -11.63
N GLY A 256 8.14 16.46 -10.43
CA GLY A 256 6.70 16.29 -10.27
C GLY A 256 6.23 14.84 -10.43
N ASP A 257 7.12 13.90 -10.70
CA ASP A 257 6.79 12.47 -10.69
C ASP A 257 6.63 11.98 -9.25
N MET A 258 5.78 11.01 -9.06
CA MET A 258 5.46 10.43 -7.75
C MET A 258 5.22 8.94 -7.87
N ASP A 259 5.65 8.17 -6.86
CA ASP A 259 5.29 6.76 -6.71
C ASP A 259 5.09 6.44 -5.22
N LEU A 260 3.87 6.02 -4.89
CA LEU A 260 3.44 5.78 -3.52
C LEU A 260 2.79 4.40 -3.38
N ALA A 261 3.18 3.69 -2.33
CA ALA A 261 2.54 2.47 -1.85
C ALA A 261 1.53 2.77 -0.74
N ILE A 262 0.71 1.77 -0.44
CA ILE A 262 -0.18 1.78 0.72
C ILE A 262 0.63 1.51 1.99
#